data_f18af5a51f9bccf9c503619ff302e5d1
#
_entry.id   f18af5a51f9bccf9c503619ff302e5d1
#
_cell.length_a   1.000
_cell.length_b   1.000
_cell.length_c   1.000
_cell.angle_alpha   90.00
_cell.angle_beta   90.00
_cell.angle_gamma   90.00
#
_symmetry.space_group_name_H-M   'P 1'
#
loop_
_entity.id
_entity.type
_entity.pdbx_description
1 polymer ?
#
loop_
_entity_poly.entity_id
_entity_poly.type
_entity_poly.pdbx_seq_one_letter_code
_entity_poly.pdbx_strand_id
1 'polypeptide(L)'
;MTIYDYVRKNAFKIVVAGDGAVGKTTVGKRISGKFNINENLTMTPGVDFHNLKIQSYETIDCQIWDLGGQEQFRYFQDDFFNSATVVVLVFAANMFHSFMNLKSWVSLISKELLEKTYLIANKIDADNRSVPKEKGLEFANKHNMTYFEISALTGQGIEEFKEDLSKTIEYVYIAKN
;
A
#
# COMPACT_ATOMS: atom_id res chain seq x y z
N MET A 1 20.90 11.89 19.31
CA MET A 1 20.02 10.87 18.68
C MET A 1 18.96 10.52 19.73
N THR A 2 17.73 10.96 19.52
CA THR A 2 16.62 10.70 20.44
C THR A 2 16.08 9.28 20.24
N ILE A 3 15.31 8.72 21.20
CA ILE A 3 14.59 7.45 21.04
C ILE A 3 13.69 7.50 19.77
N TYR A 4 13.15 8.69 19.45
CA TYR A 4 12.36 8.93 18.24
C TYR A 4 13.18 8.78 16.95
N ASP A 5 14.43 9.24 16.95
CA ASP A 5 15.33 9.11 15.79
C ASP A 5 15.79 7.66 15.60
N TYR A 6 15.95 6.91 16.69
CA TYR A 6 16.31 5.49 16.67
C TYR A 6 15.17 4.62 16.11
N VAL A 7 13.92 4.86 16.54
CA VAL A 7 12.74 4.14 16.05
C VAL A 7 12.48 4.43 14.56
N ARG A 8 12.64 5.69 14.12
CA ARG A 8 12.52 6.05 12.71
C ARG A 8 13.59 5.40 11.82
N LYS A 9 14.79 5.19 12.32
CA LYS A 9 15.92 4.66 11.56
C LYS A 9 15.84 3.16 11.33
N ASN A 10 15.10 2.44 12.18
CA ASN A 10 14.99 0.98 12.17
C ASN A 10 13.61 0.45 11.77
N ALA A 11 12.60 1.30 11.58
CA ALA A 11 11.28 0.87 11.16
C ALA A 11 11.25 0.51 9.66
N PHE A 12 10.58 -0.61 9.34
CA PHE A 12 10.35 -0.99 7.95
C PHE A 12 9.33 -0.03 7.31
N LYS A 13 9.70 0.53 6.17
CA LYS A 13 8.86 1.49 5.46
C LYS A 13 7.93 0.78 4.48
N ILE A 14 6.62 0.96 4.68
CA ILE A 14 5.57 0.50 3.77
C ILE A 14 4.97 1.74 3.10
N VAL A 15 5.06 1.83 1.78
CA VAL A 15 4.48 2.96 1.03
C VAL A 15 3.14 2.54 0.44
N VAL A 16 2.07 3.28 0.74
CA VAL A 16 0.74 3.09 0.13
C VAL A 16 0.54 4.19 -0.91
N ALA A 17 0.47 3.80 -2.17
CA ALA A 17 0.42 4.71 -3.33
C ALA A 17 -0.76 4.39 -4.26
N GLY A 18 -1.06 5.30 -5.17
CA GLY A 18 -2.16 5.19 -6.15
C GLY A 18 -2.94 6.49 -6.28
N ASP A 19 -3.87 6.55 -7.20
CA ASP A 19 -4.64 7.75 -7.51
C ASP A 19 -5.50 8.26 -6.34
N GLY A 20 -6.04 9.47 -6.51
CA GLY A 20 -7.01 10.03 -5.58
C GLY A 20 -8.27 9.17 -5.47
N ALA A 21 -8.88 9.14 -4.29
CA ALA A 21 -10.15 8.45 -4.02
C ALA A 21 -10.18 6.92 -4.24
N VAL A 22 -9.05 6.24 -4.46
CA VAL A 22 -9.00 4.76 -4.57
C VAL A 22 -9.11 4.05 -3.21
N GLY A 23 -8.99 4.78 -2.09
CA GLY A 23 -9.13 4.26 -0.74
C GLY A 23 -7.82 3.88 -0.04
N LYS A 24 -6.69 4.48 -0.42
CA LYS A 24 -5.37 4.24 0.19
C LYS A 24 -5.37 4.40 1.71
N THR A 25 -5.89 5.52 2.21
CA THR A 25 -5.99 5.81 3.64
C THR A 25 -6.80 4.73 4.38
N THR A 26 -7.91 4.29 3.78
CA THR A 26 -8.71 3.20 4.36
C THR A 26 -7.93 1.89 4.41
N VAL A 27 -7.18 1.56 3.33
CA VAL A 27 -6.29 0.39 3.29
C VAL A 27 -5.22 0.49 4.37
N GLY A 28 -4.51 1.63 4.49
CA GLY A 28 -3.50 1.87 5.52
C GLY A 28 -4.05 1.72 6.95
N LYS A 29 -5.25 2.25 7.20
CA LYS A 29 -5.95 2.10 8.50
C LYS A 29 -6.38 0.66 8.77
N ARG A 30 -6.83 -0.08 7.75
CA ARG A 30 -7.13 -1.53 7.89
C ARG A 30 -5.89 -2.33 8.25
N ILE A 31 -4.77 -2.11 7.55
CA ILE A 31 -3.51 -2.79 7.82
C ILE A 31 -3.03 -2.50 9.24
N SER A 32 -3.08 -1.23 9.67
CA SER A 32 -2.62 -0.80 10.99
C SER A 32 -3.59 -1.08 12.14
N GLY A 33 -4.77 -1.66 11.86
CA GLY A 33 -5.82 -1.92 12.86
C GLY A 33 -6.52 -0.66 13.39
N LYS A 34 -6.40 0.47 12.71
CA LYS A 34 -6.97 1.77 13.11
C LYS A 34 -8.24 2.15 12.34
N PHE A 35 -8.79 1.24 11.55
CA PHE A 35 -10.00 1.54 10.77
C PHE A 35 -11.22 1.76 11.65
N ASN A 36 -11.93 2.85 11.39
CA ASN A 36 -13.23 3.15 12.01
C ASN A 36 -14.23 3.53 10.91
N ILE A 37 -15.33 2.78 10.82
CA ILE A 37 -16.36 2.99 9.79
C ILE A 37 -17.09 4.34 9.92
N ASN A 38 -17.13 4.90 11.13
CA ASN A 38 -17.78 6.18 11.41
C ASN A 38 -16.86 7.39 11.17
N GLU A 39 -15.63 7.17 10.73
CA GLU A 39 -14.70 8.24 10.48
C GLU A 39 -14.93 8.89 9.12
N ASN A 40 -15.10 10.21 9.10
CA ASN A 40 -15.15 10.97 7.86
C ASN A 40 -13.73 11.09 7.28
N LEU A 41 -13.43 10.29 6.26
CA LEU A 41 -12.17 10.36 5.56
C LEU A 41 -12.19 11.50 4.54
N THR A 42 -11.26 12.43 4.72
CA THR A 42 -10.96 13.48 3.74
C THR A 42 -9.79 13.08 2.86
N MET A 43 -9.56 13.80 1.77
CA MET A 43 -8.37 13.57 0.93
C MET A 43 -7.10 13.89 1.72
N THR A 44 -6.12 13.00 1.64
CA THR A 44 -4.81 13.17 2.29
C THR A 44 -3.99 14.25 1.57
N PRO A 45 -3.70 15.40 2.21
CA PRO A 45 -2.80 16.38 1.64
C PRO A 45 -1.34 15.96 1.92
N GLY A 46 -0.60 15.61 0.87
CA GLY A 46 0.80 15.20 1.02
C GLY A 46 0.98 13.76 1.48
N VAL A 47 1.43 13.54 2.70
CA VAL A 47 1.69 12.20 3.27
C VAL A 47 1.11 12.11 4.67
N ASP A 48 0.42 11.01 4.98
CA ASP A 48 0.04 10.65 6.35
C ASP A 48 0.80 9.41 6.83
N PHE A 49 0.96 9.26 8.15
CA PHE A 49 1.79 8.22 8.74
C PHE A 49 1.00 7.36 9.72
N HIS A 50 1.08 6.04 9.54
CA HIS A 50 0.50 5.08 10.48
C HIS A 50 1.59 4.11 10.96
N ASN A 51 1.57 3.78 12.25
CA ASN A 51 2.45 2.77 12.81
C ASN A 51 1.79 1.40 12.76
N LEU A 52 2.57 0.39 12.40
CA LEU A 52 2.18 -1.02 12.40
C LEU A 52 3.24 -1.82 13.15
N LYS A 53 2.80 -2.77 13.97
CA LYS A 53 3.68 -3.75 14.63
C LYS A 53 3.33 -5.14 14.12
N ILE A 54 4.32 -5.83 13.59
CA ILE A 54 4.18 -7.23 13.16
C ILE A 54 4.80 -8.09 14.25
N GLN A 55 4.00 -9.04 14.76
CA GLN A 55 4.45 -10.01 15.75
C GLN A 55 5.09 -11.20 15.02
N SER A 56 6.37 -11.42 15.28
CA SER A 56 7.16 -12.54 14.82
C SER A 56 7.96 -13.09 16.02
N TYR A 57 9.17 -13.62 15.81
CA TYR A 57 10.09 -13.95 16.93
C TYR A 57 10.42 -12.71 17.77
N GLU A 58 10.48 -11.56 17.14
CA GLU A 58 10.56 -10.25 17.77
C GLU A 58 9.47 -9.36 17.18
N THR A 59 9.18 -8.25 17.86
CA THR A 59 8.25 -7.24 17.32
C THR A 59 8.96 -6.42 16.26
N ILE A 60 8.45 -6.49 15.02
CA ILE A 60 8.97 -5.70 13.89
C ILE A 60 8.17 -4.40 13.80
N ASP A 61 8.83 -3.27 14.02
CA ASP A 61 8.24 -1.95 13.88
C ASP A 61 8.19 -1.54 12.40
N CYS A 62 7.00 -1.20 11.92
CA CYS A 62 6.75 -0.73 10.56
C CYS A 62 6.10 0.66 10.58
N GLN A 63 6.43 1.47 9.58
CA GLN A 63 5.78 2.75 9.34
C GLN A 63 5.11 2.74 7.97
N ILE A 64 3.79 2.93 7.94
CA ILE A 64 3.01 3.09 6.71
C ILE A 64 3.04 4.57 6.32
N TRP A 65 3.43 4.83 5.08
CA TRP A 65 3.43 6.13 4.43
C TRP A 65 2.27 6.17 3.44
N ASP A 66 1.15 6.77 3.83
CA ASP A 66 -0.04 6.95 2.99
C ASP A 66 0.12 8.19 2.12
N LEU A 67 0.43 8.01 0.85
CA LEU A 67 0.69 9.11 -0.08
C LEU A 67 -0.61 9.73 -0.59
N GLY A 68 -0.69 11.05 -0.59
CA GLY A 68 -1.75 11.79 -1.29
C GLY A 68 -1.75 11.47 -2.78
N GLY A 69 -2.93 11.07 -3.32
CA GLY A 69 -3.07 10.66 -4.72
C GLY A 69 -3.27 11.79 -5.72
N GLN A 70 -3.08 13.05 -5.33
CA GLN A 70 -3.25 14.21 -6.20
C GLN A 70 -2.05 14.39 -7.12
N GLU A 71 -2.28 14.72 -8.40
CA GLU A 71 -1.21 14.89 -9.42
C GLU A 71 -0.15 15.90 -9.01
N GLN A 72 -0.55 16.98 -8.35
CA GLN A 72 0.37 18.02 -7.91
C GLN A 72 1.47 17.52 -6.94
N PHE A 73 1.27 16.39 -6.27
CA PHE A 73 2.27 15.80 -5.38
C PHE A 73 3.16 14.76 -6.08
N ARG A 74 2.90 14.39 -7.34
CA ARG A 74 3.69 13.39 -8.07
C ARG A 74 5.14 13.81 -8.30
N TYR A 75 5.42 15.10 -8.40
CA TYR A 75 6.78 15.60 -8.61
C TYR A 75 7.76 15.35 -7.45
N PHE A 76 7.25 15.04 -6.26
CA PHE A 76 8.07 14.74 -5.08
C PHE A 76 8.03 13.25 -4.70
N GLN A 77 7.36 12.40 -5.50
CA GLN A 77 7.06 11.03 -5.09
C GLN A 77 8.23 10.07 -5.29
N ASP A 78 9.19 10.38 -6.16
CA ASP A 78 10.39 9.55 -6.36
C ASP A 78 11.12 9.33 -5.02
N ASP A 79 11.23 10.38 -4.19
CA ASP A 79 11.87 10.29 -2.88
C ASP A 79 11.09 9.44 -1.87
N PHE A 80 9.76 9.30 -2.05
CA PHE A 80 8.95 8.50 -1.14
C PHE A 80 9.14 7.00 -1.33
N PHE A 81 9.50 6.55 -2.53
CA PHE A 81 9.82 5.14 -2.77
C PHE A 81 11.25 4.78 -2.35
N ASN A 82 12.12 5.76 -2.17
CA ASN A 82 13.47 5.53 -1.67
C ASN A 82 13.42 4.89 -0.27
N SER A 83 14.22 3.85 -0.08
CA SER A 83 14.28 3.04 1.16
C SER A 83 12.95 2.38 1.58
N ALA A 84 11.94 2.33 0.71
CA ALA A 84 10.75 1.53 0.97
C ALA A 84 11.12 0.04 1.05
N THR A 85 10.56 -0.66 2.03
CA THR A 85 10.69 -2.11 2.16
C THR A 85 9.67 -2.82 1.29
N VAL A 86 8.44 -2.29 1.26
CA VAL A 86 7.30 -2.81 0.52
C VAL A 86 6.49 -1.63 -0.03
N VAL A 87 5.90 -1.82 -1.19
CA VAL A 87 4.91 -0.90 -1.77
C VAL A 87 3.55 -1.58 -1.85
N VAL A 88 2.50 -0.85 -1.50
CA VAL A 88 1.10 -1.22 -1.66
C VAL A 88 0.49 -0.25 -2.67
N LEU A 89 0.46 -0.67 -3.93
CA LEU A 89 -0.07 0.15 -5.03
C LEU A 89 -1.56 -0.16 -5.20
N VAL A 90 -2.41 0.84 -5.00
CA VAL A 90 -3.86 0.69 -4.94
C VAL A 90 -4.55 1.33 -6.14
N PHE A 91 -5.45 0.59 -6.78
CA PHE A 91 -6.45 1.12 -7.70
C PHE A 91 -7.86 0.72 -7.24
N ALA A 92 -8.89 1.40 -7.73
CA ALA A 92 -10.27 1.05 -7.40
C ALA A 92 -10.89 0.24 -8.55
N ALA A 93 -11.45 -0.95 -8.23
CA ALA A 93 -12.06 -1.86 -9.21
C ALA A 93 -13.23 -1.23 -9.99
N ASN A 94 -13.88 -0.22 -9.41
CA ASN A 94 -14.97 0.53 -10.02
C ASN A 94 -14.53 1.85 -10.69
N MET A 95 -13.21 2.12 -10.79
CA MET A 95 -12.66 3.35 -11.36
C MET A 95 -11.59 3.02 -12.40
N PHE A 96 -12.00 2.83 -13.65
CA PHE A 96 -11.11 2.43 -14.75
C PHE A 96 -9.91 3.37 -14.93
N HIS A 97 -10.11 4.68 -14.73
CA HIS A 97 -9.03 5.66 -14.83
C HIS A 97 -7.89 5.38 -13.85
N SER A 98 -8.19 4.98 -12.62
CA SER A 98 -7.16 4.65 -11.63
C SER A 98 -6.32 3.42 -12.02
N PHE A 99 -6.89 2.48 -12.76
CA PHE A 99 -6.17 1.36 -13.34
C PHE A 99 -5.27 1.80 -14.50
N MET A 100 -5.75 2.66 -15.38
CA MET A 100 -4.96 3.19 -16.50
C MET A 100 -3.72 3.96 -16.02
N ASN A 101 -3.83 4.67 -14.90
CA ASN A 101 -2.74 5.46 -14.32
C ASN A 101 -1.67 4.61 -13.60
N LEU A 102 -1.90 3.31 -13.38
CA LEU A 102 -0.89 2.42 -12.75
C LEU A 102 0.46 2.45 -13.45
N LYS A 103 0.49 2.63 -14.78
CA LYS A 103 1.76 2.73 -15.53
C LYS A 103 2.63 3.89 -15.06
N SER A 104 2.01 5.03 -14.74
CA SER A 104 2.72 6.21 -14.23
C SER A 104 3.27 5.95 -12.82
N TRP A 105 2.53 5.22 -11.97
CA TRP A 105 3.00 4.83 -10.65
C TRP A 105 4.16 3.83 -10.72
N VAL A 106 4.05 2.82 -11.59
CA VAL A 106 5.10 1.80 -11.79
C VAL A 106 6.41 2.44 -12.26
N SER A 107 6.36 3.50 -13.08
CA SER A 107 7.57 4.18 -13.55
C SER A 107 8.37 4.87 -12.43
N LEU A 108 7.78 5.10 -11.27
CA LEU A 108 8.43 5.68 -10.08
C LEU A 108 9.05 4.61 -9.16
N ILE A 109 8.74 3.34 -9.37
CA ILE A 109 9.17 2.23 -8.52
C ILE A 109 10.35 1.50 -9.18
N SER A 110 11.45 1.30 -8.44
CA SER A 110 12.59 0.55 -8.97
C SER A 110 12.23 -0.91 -9.27
N LYS A 111 12.96 -1.56 -10.17
CA LYS A 111 12.71 -2.95 -10.55
C LYS A 111 12.78 -3.90 -9.35
N GLU A 112 13.76 -3.70 -8.47
CA GLU A 112 13.97 -4.51 -7.28
C GLU A 112 12.83 -4.35 -6.27
N LEU A 113 12.21 -3.16 -6.23
CA LEU A 113 11.09 -2.86 -5.34
C LEU A 113 9.76 -3.37 -5.92
N LEU A 114 9.64 -3.49 -7.27
CA LEU A 114 8.45 -4.07 -7.91
C LEU A 114 8.17 -5.50 -7.44
N GLU A 115 9.20 -6.31 -7.21
CA GLU A 115 9.07 -7.69 -6.68
C GLU A 115 8.55 -7.73 -5.24
N LYS A 116 8.60 -6.60 -4.54
CA LYS A 116 8.05 -6.39 -3.18
C LYS A 116 6.85 -5.44 -3.22
N THR A 117 6.19 -5.35 -4.36
CA THR A 117 5.01 -4.50 -4.55
C THR A 117 3.76 -5.35 -4.61
N TYR A 118 2.78 -4.96 -3.81
CA TYR A 118 1.41 -5.48 -3.86
C TYR A 118 0.56 -4.59 -4.74
N LEU A 119 -0.06 -5.15 -5.77
CA LEU A 119 -1.10 -4.47 -6.54
C LEU A 119 -2.46 -4.82 -5.94
N ILE A 120 -3.14 -3.83 -5.40
CA ILE A 120 -4.41 -3.98 -4.71
C ILE A 120 -5.55 -3.42 -5.57
N ALA A 121 -6.48 -4.29 -5.97
CA ALA A 121 -7.78 -3.88 -6.47
C ALA A 121 -8.73 -3.66 -5.29
N ASN A 122 -8.97 -2.40 -4.91
CA ASN A 122 -9.88 -2.04 -3.83
C ASN A 122 -11.29 -1.76 -4.36
N LYS A 123 -12.27 -1.67 -3.45
CA LYS A 123 -13.69 -1.41 -3.70
C LYS A 123 -14.38 -2.51 -4.52
N ILE A 124 -14.00 -3.76 -4.28
CA ILE A 124 -14.63 -4.92 -4.94
C ILE A 124 -16.09 -5.16 -4.50
N ASP A 125 -16.51 -4.50 -3.42
CA ASP A 125 -17.87 -4.44 -2.92
C ASP A 125 -18.81 -3.57 -3.76
N ALA A 126 -18.26 -2.74 -4.66
CA ALA A 126 -19.05 -1.83 -5.49
C ALA A 126 -19.67 -2.58 -6.68
N ASP A 127 -20.99 -2.39 -6.89
CA ASP A 127 -21.75 -3.06 -7.96
C ASP A 127 -21.31 -2.63 -9.37
N ASN A 128 -20.70 -1.44 -9.50
CA ASN A 128 -20.31 -0.84 -10.78
C ASN A 128 -18.84 -1.14 -11.13
N ARG A 129 -18.39 -2.38 -10.96
CA ARG A 129 -17.04 -2.80 -11.33
C ARG A 129 -16.74 -2.45 -12.80
N SER A 130 -15.63 -1.76 -13.05
CA SER A 130 -15.17 -1.33 -14.39
C SER A 130 -13.84 -1.97 -14.82
N VAL A 131 -13.09 -2.55 -13.88
CA VAL A 131 -11.84 -3.26 -14.13
C VAL A 131 -12.04 -4.75 -13.83
N PRO A 132 -12.04 -5.64 -14.85
CA PRO A 132 -12.09 -7.08 -14.64
C PRO A 132 -10.88 -7.58 -13.81
N LYS A 133 -11.10 -8.60 -12.99
CA LYS A 133 -10.05 -9.23 -12.17
C LYS A 133 -8.85 -9.66 -13.00
N GLU A 134 -9.13 -10.26 -14.15
CA GLU A 134 -8.12 -10.78 -15.08
C GLU A 134 -7.16 -9.68 -15.56
N LYS A 135 -7.67 -8.45 -15.77
CA LYS A 135 -6.84 -7.31 -16.15
C LYS A 135 -5.90 -6.85 -15.04
N GLY A 136 -6.37 -6.86 -13.79
CA GLY A 136 -5.53 -6.57 -12.62
C GLY A 136 -4.42 -7.62 -12.46
N LEU A 137 -4.78 -8.89 -12.56
CA LEU A 137 -3.84 -10.02 -12.46
C LEU A 137 -2.81 -10.02 -13.61
N GLU A 138 -3.24 -9.77 -14.85
CA GLU A 138 -2.36 -9.65 -16.01
C GLU A 138 -1.33 -8.50 -15.81
N PHE A 139 -1.79 -7.37 -15.32
CA PHE A 139 -0.92 -6.22 -15.04
C PHE A 139 0.10 -6.53 -13.94
N ALA A 140 -0.33 -7.15 -12.84
CA ALA A 140 0.55 -7.54 -11.74
C ALA A 140 1.62 -8.53 -12.20
N ASN A 141 1.24 -9.58 -12.92
CA ASN A 141 2.16 -10.59 -13.45
C ASN A 141 3.20 -9.96 -14.40
N LYS A 142 2.77 -9.04 -15.27
CA LYS A 142 3.67 -8.34 -16.20
C LYS A 142 4.76 -7.54 -15.48
N HIS A 143 4.48 -7.06 -14.28
CA HIS A 143 5.38 -6.21 -13.49
C HIS A 143 5.99 -6.92 -12.26
N ASN A 144 5.85 -8.25 -12.16
CA ASN A 144 6.33 -9.07 -11.04
C ASN A 144 5.80 -8.61 -9.67
N MET A 145 4.52 -8.21 -9.62
CA MET A 145 3.84 -7.80 -8.38
C MET A 145 2.93 -8.91 -7.87
N THR A 146 2.69 -8.92 -6.57
CA THR A 146 1.66 -9.78 -5.94
C THR A 146 0.30 -9.08 -6.02
N TYR A 147 -0.75 -9.80 -6.46
CA TYR A 147 -2.08 -9.22 -6.67
C TYR A 147 -3.08 -9.66 -5.61
N PHE A 148 -3.82 -8.70 -5.06
CA PHE A 148 -4.95 -8.93 -4.16
C PHE A 148 -6.18 -8.13 -4.56
N GLU A 149 -7.36 -8.69 -4.30
CA GLU A 149 -8.65 -8.00 -4.38
C GLU A 149 -9.22 -7.82 -2.98
N ILE A 150 -9.56 -6.58 -2.63
CA ILE A 150 -10.07 -6.25 -1.31
C ILE A 150 -11.24 -5.27 -1.35
N SER A 151 -12.04 -5.28 -0.30
CA SER A 151 -12.87 -4.16 0.08
C SER A 151 -12.37 -3.59 1.40
N ALA A 152 -11.70 -2.45 1.35
CA ALA A 152 -11.28 -1.78 2.58
C ALA A 152 -12.48 -1.28 3.40
N LEU A 153 -13.65 -1.10 2.78
CA LEU A 153 -14.90 -0.73 3.47
C LEU A 153 -15.45 -1.90 4.28
N THR A 154 -15.67 -3.06 3.66
CA THR A 154 -16.28 -4.23 4.30
C THR A 154 -15.29 -5.10 5.07
N GLY A 155 -14.00 -5.05 4.72
CA GLY A 155 -12.94 -5.90 5.27
C GLY A 155 -12.68 -7.16 4.44
N GLN A 156 -13.43 -7.41 3.36
CA GLN A 156 -13.21 -8.57 2.49
C GLN A 156 -11.79 -8.58 1.93
N GLY A 157 -11.10 -9.72 2.03
CA GLY A 157 -9.73 -9.93 1.53
C GLY A 157 -8.61 -9.26 2.34
N ILE A 158 -8.94 -8.48 3.37
CA ILE A 158 -7.97 -7.73 4.18
C ILE A 158 -7.06 -8.66 5.01
N GLU A 159 -7.61 -9.66 5.67
CA GLU A 159 -6.83 -10.53 6.56
C GLU A 159 -5.83 -11.38 5.75
N GLU A 160 -6.26 -11.93 4.62
CA GLU A 160 -5.39 -12.67 3.70
C GLU A 160 -4.23 -11.80 3.19
N PHE A 161 -4.53 -10.57 2.79
CA PHE A 161 -3.51 -9.60 2.37
C PHE A 161 -2.55 -9.26 3.53
N LYS A 162 -3.05 -9.01 4.75
CA LYS A 162 -2.22 -8.70 5.93
C LYS A 162 -1.27 -9.85 6.28
N GLU A 163 -1.75 -11.08 6.20
CA GLU A 163 -0.92 -12.26 6.46
C GLU A 163 0.24 -12.35 5.48
N ASP A 164 -0.02 -12.15 4.19
CA ASP A 164 1.02 -12.20 3.15
C ASP A 164 2.01 -11.05 3.29
N LEU A 165 1.52 -9.83 3.54
CA LEU A 165 2.34 -8.65 3.82
C LEU A 165 3.26 -8.88 5.03
N SER A 166 2.74 -9.48 6.10
CA SER A 166 3.50 -9.77 7.31
C SER A 166 4.63 -10.77 7.03
N LYS A 167 4.36 -11.83 6.27
CA LYS A 167 5.36 -12.82 5.84
C LYS A 167 6.48 -12.19 5.00
N THR A 168 6.12 -11.30 4.07
CA THR A 168 7.10 -10.59 3.25
C THR A 168 8.02 -9.70 4.10
N ILE A 169 7.45 -8.96 5.06
CA ILE A 169 8.24 -8.09 5.95
C ILE A 169 9.12 -8.93 6.87
N GLU A 170 8.60 -10.02 7.42
CA GLU A 170 9.36 -10.96 8.25
C GLU A 170 10.55 -11.56 7.48
N TYR A 171 10.33 -12.00 6.24
CA TYR A 171 11.40 -12.49 5.38
C TYR A 171 12.51 -11.44 5.16
N VAL A 172 12.11 -10.17 4.88
CA VAL A 172 13.09 -9.08 4.70
C VAL A 172 13.82 -8.78 6.01
N TYR A 173 13.12 -8.88 7.15
CA TYR A 173 13.72 -8.69 8.48
C TYR A 173 14.81 -9.74 8.75
N ILE A 174 14.50 -11.02 8.53
CA ILE A 174 15.45 -12.13 8.73
C ILE A 174 16.65 -12.00 7.78
N ALA A 175 16.44 -11.58 6.53
CA ALA A 175 17.53 -11.42 5.55
C ALA A 175 18.48 -10.25 5.86
N LYS A 176 18.08 -9.30 6.72
CA LYS A 176 18.90 -8.12 7.10
C LYS A 176 19.66 -8.31 8.42
N ASN A 177 19.28 -9.30 9.23
CA ASN A 177 19.86 -9.59 10.54
C ASN A 177 20.56 -10.95 10.54
#